data_8679156a591b92c1d79cdf2273e1aed8
#
_entry.id   8679156a591b92c1d79cdf2273e1aed8
#
_cell.length_a   1.000
_cell.length_b   1.000
_cell.length_c   1.000
_cell.angle_alpha   90.00
_cell.angle_beta   90.00
_cell.angle_gamma   90.00
#
_symmetry.space_group_name_H-M   'P 1'
#
loop_
_entity.id
_entity.type
_entity.pdbx_description
1 polymer ?
#
loop_
_entity_poly.entity_id
_entity_poly.type
_entity_poly.pdbx_seq_one_letter_code
_entity_poly.pdbx_strand_id
1 'polypeptide(L)'
;LLACRNLSVGYDGKAVLENLNFSVESGEYLCVVGENGSGKSTLMKTLLGLQQPLSGQILRGDGLQKNEIGYLPQQTVVQKDFPASVREIVLSGCQGRCGWRPFYNRAEKVFAEEILKKLRIDDLASRCYRELSGGQQQRVLLARTLCATRKLLLLDEPVTGLDPKATAELYALIERLNREDKITVLMISHDIEATLRYADHILRIGQQVFYGTKEDYLKSAAGRLFVSMEGGTAE
;
A
#
# COMPACT_ATOMS: atom_id res chain seq x y z
N LEU A 1 4.36 14.52 -4.94
CA LEU A 1 3.45 14.27 -3.81
C LEU A 1 4.20 13.98 -2.50
N LEU A 2 5.20 13.10 -2.53
CA LEU A 2 6.02 12.73 -1.38
C LEU A 2 7.49 12.65 -1.79
N ALA A 3 8.43 13.20 -0.99
CA ALA A 3 9.85 13.07 -1.23
C ALA A 3 10.60 12.79 0.08
N CYS A 4 11.54 11.86 0.04
CA CYS A 4 12.45 11.54 1.13
C CYS A 4 13.85 12.00 0.77
N ARG A 5 14.50 12.77 1.67
CA ARG A 5 15.86 13.29 1.48
C ARG A 5 16.74 12.87 2.62
N ASN A 6 17.81 12.14 2.31
CA ASN A 6 18.79 11.60 3.25
C ASN A 6 18.12 10.92 4.46
N LEU A 7 16.98 10.23 4.19
CA LEU A 7 16.15 9.65 5.23
C LEU A 7 16.81 8.41 5.82
N SER A 8 17.01 8.40 7.15
CA SER A 8 17.43 7.23 7.90
C SER A 8 16.33 6.81 8.86
N VAL A 9 16.01 5.52 8.88
CA VAL A 9 14.94 4.94 9.71
C VAL A 9 15.49 3.76 10.52
N GLY A 10 14.95 3.56 11.71
CA GLY A 10 15.43 2.50 12.61
C GLY A 10 14.73 2.54 13.97
N TYR A 11 15.23 1.77 14.93
CA TYR A 11 14.67 1.66 16.27
C TYR A 11 15.77 1.89 17.31
N ASP A 12 15.43 2.52 18.44
CA ASP A 12 16.32 2.73 19.60
C ASP A 12 17.68 3.33 19.21
N GLY A 13 17.66 4.29 18.28
CA GLY A 13 18.89 4.95 17.79
C GLY A 13 19.73 4.11 16.82
N LYS A 14 19.34 2.87 16.52
CA LYS A 14 20.01 2.01 15.53
C LYS A 14 19.32 2.11 14.17
N ALA A 15 20.08 2.54 13.17
CA ALA A 15 19.58 2.62 11.82
C ALA A 15 19.39 1.22 11.21
N VAL A 16 18.24 1.01 10.57
CA VAL A 16 17.95 -0.16 9.74
C VAL A 16 18.13 0.19 8.27
N LEU A 17 17.77 1.40 7.89
CA LEU A 17 18.00 1.98 6.56
C LEU A 17 18.59 3.36 6.72
N GLU A 18 19.56 3.66 5.88
CA GLU A 18 20.28 4.94 5.93
C GLU A 18 20.27 5.62 4.58
N ASN A 19 20.25 6.94 4.63
CA ASN A 19 20.47 7.81 3.49
C ASN A 19 19.55 7.54 2.28
N LEU A 20 18.27 7.21 2.53
CA LEU A 20 17.29 6.98 1.49
C LEU A 20 16.93 8.29 0.80
N ASN A 21 17.00 8.28 -0.52
CA ASN A 21 16.60 9.39 -1.39
C ASN A 21 15.66 8.84 -2.47
N PHE A 22 14.39 9.22 -2.41
CA PHE A 22 13.39 8.86 -3.42
C PHE A 22 12.22 9.83 -3.38
N SER A 23 11.43 9.84 -4.44
CA SER A 23 10.20 10.63 -4.52
C SER A 23 9.07 9.80 -5.14
N VAL A 24 7.84 10.22 -4.88
CA VAL A 24 6.63 9.68 -5.49
C VAL A 24 5.78 10.84 -5.96
N GLU A 25 5.48 10.88 -7.23
CA GLU A 25 4.65 11.92 -7.81
C GLU A 25 3.15 11.61 -7.68
N SER A 26 2.29 12.62 -7.90
CA SER A 26 0.85 12.40 -7.87
C SER A 26 0.40 11.48 -9.00
N GLY A 27 -0.34 10.41 -8.67
CA GLY A 27 -0.82 9.41 -9.62
C GLY A 27 0.22 8.35 -10.00
N GLU A 28 1.40 8.37 -9.40
CA GLU A 28 2.45 7.40 -9.64
C GLU A 28 2.25 6.10 -8.87
N TYR A 29 2.75 4.98 -9.39
CA TYR A 29 2.80 3.68 -8.74
C TYR A 29 4.26 3.31 -8.42
N LEU A 30 4.65 3.45 -7.13
CA LEU A 30 5.97 3.04 -6.62
C LEU A 30 5.87 1.69 -5.93
N CYS A 31 6.67 0.71 -6.37
CA CYS A 31 6.88 -0.54 -5.63
C CYS A 31 8.15 -0.49 -4.80
N VAL A 32 8.03 -0.91 -3.53
CA VAL A 32 9.15 -1.11 -2.61
C VAL A 32 9.41 -2.60 -2.49
N VAL A 33 10.58 -3.04 -2.96
CA VAL A 33 10.98 -4.45 -2.96
C VAL A 33 12.24 -4.65 -2.11
N GLY A 34 12.44 -5.86 -1.60
CA GLY A 34 13.62 -6.21 -0.81
C GLY A 34 13.36 -7.42 0.09
N GLU A 35 14.41 -7.97 0.66
CA GLU A 35 14.36 -9.15 1.51
C GLU A 35 13.57 -8.91 2.81
N ASN A 36 13.14 -9.99 3.47
CA ASN A 36 12.53 -9.90 4.79
C ASN A 36 13.53 -9.33 5.80
N GLY A 37 13.05 -8.43 6.67
CA GLY A 37 13.92 -7.74 7.63
C GLY A 37 14.72 -6.56 7.07
N SER A 38 14.63 -6.24 5.78
CA SER A 38 15.38 -5.14 5.16
C SER A 38 14.90 -3.73 5.56
N GLY A 39 13.87 -3.60 6.41
CA GLY A 39 13.40 -2.30 6.89
C GLY A 39 12.21 -1.71 6.15
N LYS A 40 11.58 -2.42 5.21
CA LYS A 40 10.41 -1.94 4.44
C LYS A 40 9.26 -1.47 5.32
N SER A 41 8.85 -2.30 6.30
CA SER A 41 7.77 -1.94 7.21
C SER A 41 8.16 -0.81 8.16
N THR A 42 9.45 -0.66 8.50
CA THR A 42 9.97 0.49 9.27
C THR A 42 9.84 1.76 8.45
N LEU A 43 10.20 1.71 7.17
CA LEU A 43 10.01 2.83 6.24
C LEU A 43 8.53 3.21 6.18
N MET A 44 7.61 2.24 5.98
CA MET A 44 6.15 2.51 5.95
C MET A 44 5.66 3.21 7.22
N LYS A 45 6.05 2.71 8.41
CA LYS A 45 5.68 3.34 9.69
C LYS A 45 6.18 4.77 9.79
N THR A 46 7.40 5.03 9.28
CA THR A 46 7.99 6.37 9.28
C THR A 46 7.26 7.30 8.30
N LEU A 47 6.89 6.83 7.11
CA LEU A 47 6.10 7.60 6.13
C LEU A 47 4.71 7.96 6.67
N LEU A 48 4.09 7.06 7.42
CA LEU A 48 2.83 7.28 8.13
C LEU A 48 2.95 8.27 9.30
N GLY A 49 4.18 8.56 9.76
CA GLY A 49 4.43 9.36 10.96
C GLY A 49 4.13 8.64 12.26
N LEU A 50 4.01 7.29 12.22
CA LEU A 50 3.88 6.42 13.40
C LEU A 50 5.23 6.25 14.12
N GLN A 51 6.30 6.56 13.42
CA GLN A 51 7.67 6.54 13.93
C GLN A 51 8.42 7.77 13.41
N GLN A 52 9.26 8.36 14.24
CA GLN A 52 10.12 9.48 13.81
C GLN A 52 11.33 8.93 13.03
N PRO A 53 11.78 9.61 11.98
CA PRO A 53 13.04 9.27 11.34
C PRO A 53 14.21 9.53 12.28
N LEU A 54 15.30 8.77 12.13
CA LEU A 54 16.55 9.00 12.87
C LEU A 54 17.29 10.22 12.33
N SER A 55 17.24 10.43 11.00
CA SER A 55 17.77 11.62 10.31
C SER A 55 17.07 11.83 8.98
N GLY A 56 17.34 12.95 8.33
CA GLY A 56 16.76 13.31 7.05
C GLY A 56 15.37 13.91 7.15
N GLN A 57 14.67 14.00 6.02
CA GLN A 57 13.40 14.69 5.91
C GLN A 57 12.41 13.95 5.01
N ILE A 58 11.13 13.99 5.39
CA ILE A 58 9.99 13.59 4.58
C ILE A 58 9.22 14.85 4.20
N LEU A 59 9.27 15.20 2.93
CA LEU A 59 8.59 16.36 2.36
C LEU A 59 7.26 15.91 1.75
N ARG A 60 6.17 16.59 2.10
CA ARG A 60 4.83 16.37 1.55
C ARG A 60 4.46 17.54 0.66
N GLY A 61 4.23 17.26 -0.60
CA GLY A 61 3.77 18.22 -1.61
C GLY A 61 2.29 18.08 -1.93
N ASP A 62 1.80 18.88 -2.86
CA ASP A 62 0.43 18.83 -3.40
C ASP A 62 -0.67 18.87 -2.33
N GLY A 63 -0.39 19.53 -1.19
CA GLY A 63 -1.31 19.64 -0.06
C GLY A 63 -1.59 18.31 0.63
N LEU A 64 -0.71 17.31 0.54
CA LEU A 64 -0.88 16.02 1.21
C LEU A 64 -0.76 16.19 2.73
N GLN A 65 -1.86 15.94 3.46
CA GLN A 65 -1.88 15.93 4.91
C GLN A 65 -1.59 14.52 5.45
N LYS A 66 -1.11 14.40 6.70
CA LYS A 66 -0.84 13.10 7.33
C LYS A 66 -2.07 12.19 7.38
N ASN A 67 -3.24 12.76 7.64
CA ASN A 67 -4.53 12.06 7.70
C ASN A 67 -5.13 11.74 6.33
N GLU A 68 -4.47 12.11 5.23
CA GLU A 68 -4.86 11.79 3.86
C GLU A 68 -4.03 10.66 3.25
N ILE A 69 -3.23 9.96 4.06
CA ILE A 69 -2.51 8.76 3.69
C ILE A 69 -3.33 7.56 4.15
N GLY A 70 -3.82 6.76 3.21
CA GLY A 70 -4.50 5.51 3.50
C GLY A 70 -3.48 4.39 3.68
N TYR A 71 -3.61 3.62 4.73
CA TYR A 71 -2.71 2.50 5.00
C TYR A 71 -3.47 1.18 5.06
N LEU A 72 -3.04 0.24 4.25
CA LEU A 72 -3.44 -1.15 4.28
C LEU A 72 -2.28 -1.97 4.84
N PRO A 73 -2.32 -2.35 6.11
CA PRO A 73 -1.27 -3.16 6.74
C PRO A 73 -1.32 -4.61 6.26
N GLN A 74 -0.21 -5.31 6.40
CA GLN A 74 -0.18 -6.75 6.28
C GLN A 74 -1.20 -7.39 7.24
N GLN A 75 -2.06 -8.25 6.71
CA GLN A 75 -3.17 -8.83 7.48
C GLN A 75 -2.67 -9.84 8.51
N THR A 76 -3.07 -9.66 9.76
CA THR A 76 -2.79 -10.61 10.84
C THR A 76 -3.96 -11.59 11.06
N VAL A 77 -3.69 -12.74 11.68
CA VAL A 77 -4.71 -13.76 12.00
C VAL A 77 -5.85 -13.17 12.85
N VAL A 78 -5.53 -12.33 13.84
CA VAL A 78 -6.52 -11.70 14.72
C VAL A 78 -7.46 -10.76 13.96
N GLN A 79 -6.97 -10.10 12.92
CA GLN A 79 -7.81 -9.22 12.09
C GLN A 79 -8.82 -9.99 11.25
N LYS A 80 -8.54 -11.27 10.91
CA LYS A 80 -9.44 -12.10 10.10
C LYS A 80 -10.73 -12.48 10.85
N ASP A 81 -10.68 -12.56 12.17
CA ASP A 81 -11.81 -12.97 13.03
C ASP A 81 -12.64 -11.79 13.58
N PHE A 82 -12.49 -10.60 13.02
CA PHE A 82 -13.19 -9.42 13.55
C PHE A 82 -14.71 -9.51 13.35
N PRO A 83 -15.53 -9.46 14.43
CA PRO A 83 -16.97 -9.69 14.38
C PRO A 83 -17.76 -8.42 14.04
N ALA A 84 -17.48 -7.78 12.92
CA ALA A 84 -18.20 -6.62 12.43
C ALA A 84 -18.72 -6.86 11.01
N SER A 85 -19.75 -6.13 10.61
CA SER A 85 -20.22 -6.13 9.24
C SER A 85 -19.24 -5.42 8.31
N VAL A 86 -19.24 -5.79 7.04
CA VAL A 86 -18.43 -5.14 6.00
C VAL A 86 -18.68 -3.63 6.00
N ARG A 87 -19.95 -3.21 6.09
CA ARG A 87 -20.32 -1.79 6.12
C ARG A 87 -19.69 -1.05 7.29
N GLU A 88 -19.69 -1.61 8.49
CA GLU A 88 -19.08 -0.99 9.68
C GLU A 88 -17.57 -0.83 9.51
N ILE A 89 -16.88 -1.87 8.98
CA ILE A 89 -15.45 -1.81 8.72
C ILE A 89 -15.13 -0.72 7.70
N VAL A 90 -15.86 -0.66 6.58
CA VAL A 90 -15.60 0.35 5.53
C VAL A 90 -15.89 1.76 6.05
N LEU A 91 -17.01 1.98 6.76
CA LEU A 91 -17.33 3.25 7.39
C LEU A 91 -16.27 3.70 8.39
N SER A 92 -15.61 2.78 9.10
CA SER A 92 -14.54 3.13 10.03
C SER A 92 -13.37 3.86 9.35
N GLY A 93 -13.18 3.68 8.04
CA GLY A 93 -12.23 4.45 7.25
C GLY A 93 -12.54 5.95 7.18
N CYS A 94 -13.81 6.33 7.33
CA CYS A 94 -14.21 7.74 7.36
C CYS A 94 -13.93 8.44 8.71
N GLN A 95 -13.49 7.72 9.75
CA GLN A 95 -13.34 8.24 11.11
C GLN A 95 -12.46 9.51 11.17
N GLY A 96 -11.37 9.56 10.41
CA GLY A 96 -10.51 10.74 10.33
C GLY A 96 -11.19 12.02 9.82
N ARG A 97 -12.37 11.89 9.19
CA ARG A 97 -13.18 13.01 8.67
C ARG A 97 -14.30 13.44 9.62
N CYS A 98 -14.60 12.63 10.63
CA CYS A 98 -15.69 12.91 11.57
C CYS A 98 -15.37 14.08 12.53
N GLY A 99 -14.10 14.40 12.76
CA GLY A 99 -13.68 15.35 13.78
C GLY A 99 -14.20 14.94 15.16
N TRP A 100 -14.91 15.82 15.86
CA TRP A 100 -15.50 15.57 17.18
C TRP A 100 -16.90 14.92 17.16
N ARG A 101 -17.43 14.59 15.96
CA ARG A 101 -18.76 13.99 15.84
C ARG A 101 -18.73 12.51 16.23
N PRO A 102 -19.65 12.03 17.08
CA PRO A 102 -19.72 10.64 17.51
C PRO A 102 -20.34 9.71 16.43
N PHE A 103 -21.01 10.27 15.41
CA PHE A 103 -21.72 9.51 14.38
C PHE A 103 -21.32 9.95 12.97
N TYR A 104 -21.34 9.00 12.04
CA TYR A 104 -21.16 9.26 10.61
C TYR A 104 -22.36 10.00 10.03
N ASN A 105 -22.12 11.03 9.25
CA ASN A 105 -23.17 11.78 8.55
C ASN A 105 -23.63 11.05 7.27
N ARG A 106 -24.64 11.62 6.60
CA ARG A 106 -25.18 11.05 5.37
C ARG A 106 -24.15 10.98 4.24
N ALA A 107 -23.31 12.01 4.11
CA ALA A 107 -22.29 12.05 3.04
C ALA A 107 -21.24 10.96 3.21
N GLU A 108 -20.78 10.69 4.43
CA GLU A 108 -19.84 9.61 4.74
C GLU A 108 -20.43 8.23 4.45
N LYS A 109 -21.73 8.03 4.79
CA LYS A 109 -22.44 6.78 4.49
C LYS A 109 -22.60 6.56 2.98
N VAL A 110 -23.01 7.59 2.23
CA VAL A 110 -23.12 7.53 0.76
C VAL A 110 -21.75 7.24 0.14
N PHE A 111 -20.72 7.94 0.61
CA PHE A 111 -19.36 7.71 0.12
C PHE A 111 -18.86 6.27 0.36
N ALA A 112 -19.11 5.71 1.54
CA ALA A 112 -18.76 4.31 1.82
C ALA A 112 -19.53 3.34 0.90
N GLU A 113 -20.80 3.58 0.61
CA GLU A 113 -21.58 2.76 -0.34
C GLU A 113 -21.04 2.87 -1.78
N GLU A 114 -20.61 4.05 -2.21
CA GLU A 114 -19.95 4.24 -3.50
C GLU A 114 -18.65 3.43 -3.60
N ILE A 115 -17.84 3.43 -2.54
CA ILE A 115 -16.60 2.65 -2.49
C ILE A 115 -16.90 1.13 -2.50
N LEU A 116 -17.90 0.66 -1.76
CA LEU A 116 -18.33 -0.74 -1.78
C LEU A 116 -18.69 -1.18 -3.20
N LYS A 117 -19.51 -0.40 -3.92
CA LYS A 117 -19.86 -0.66 -5.32
C LYS A 117 -18.64 -0.65 -6.23
N LYS A 118 -17.76 0.34 -6.08
CA LYS A 118 -16.53 0.48 -6.87
C LYS A 118 -15.64 -0.76 -6.75
N LEU A 119 -15.55 -1.35 -5.55
CA LEU A 119 -14.77 -2.55 -5.28
C LEU A 119 -15.55 -3.86 -5.50
N ARG A 120 -16.83 -3.77 -5.95
CA ARG A 120 -17.72 -4.91 -6.21
C ARG A 120 -17.89 -5.83 -5.01
N ILE A 121 -18.19 -5.23 -3.85
CA ILE A 121 -18.47 -5.89 -2.57
C ILE A 121 -19.70 -5.30 -1.86
N ASP A 122 -20.54 -4.58 -2.58
CA ASP A 122 -21.76 -3.97 -2.06
C ASP A 122 -22.82 -5.02 -1.65
N ASP A 123 -22.86 -6.16 -2.35
CA ASP A 123 -23.66 -7.34 -2.00
C ASP A 123 -23.26 -7.98 -0.66
N LEU A 124 -22.02 -7.75 -0.22
CA LEU A 124 -21.48 -8.25 1.04
C LEU A 124 -21.64 -7.26 2.22
N ALA A 125 -22.21 -6.09 2.00
CA ALA A 125 -22.22 -4.98 2.97
C ALA A 125 -22.80 -5.34 4.36
N SER A 126 -23.78 -6.23 4.42
CA SER A 126 -24.40 -6.71 5.68
C SER A 126 -23.78 -8.00 6.24
N ARG A 127 -22.86 -8.65 5.50
CA ARG A 127 -22.22 -9.88 5.96
C ARG A 127 -21.16 -9.60 7.03
N CYS A 128 -20.96 -10.59 7.91
CA CYS A 128 -19.88 -10.53 8.89
C CYS A 128 -18.52 -10.73 8.20
N TYR A 129 -17.54 -9.87 8.50
CA TYR A 129 -16.22 -9.89 7.88
C TYR A 129 -15.50 -11.23 8.00
N ARG A 130 -15.58 -11.89 9.16
CA ARG A 130 -14.95 -13.21 9.39
C ARG A 130 -15.49 -14.33 8.49
N GLU A 131 -16.67 -14.17 7.90
CA GLU A 131 -17.31 -15.15 7.02
C GLU A 131 -16.87 -15.01 5.56
N LEU A 132 -16.06 -14.01 5.26
CA LEU A 132 -15.59 -13.69 3.91
C LEU A 132 -14.35 -14.52 3.54
N SER A 133 -14.21 -14.80 2.24
CA SER A 133 -12.95 -15.32 1.71
C SER A 133 -11.80 -14.33 1.90
N GLY A 134 -10.54 -14.79 1.88
CA GLY A 134 -9.37 -13.92 2.02
C GLY A 134 -9.34 -12.76 1.02
N GLY A 135 -9.66 -13.03 -0.25
CA GLY A 135 -9.75 -11.99 -1.29
C GLY A 135 -10.87 -10.97 -1.04
N GLN A 136 -12.04 -11.42 -0.53
CA GLN A 136 -13.12 -10.52 -0.13
C GLN A 136 -12.71 -9.67 1.07
N GLN A 137 -12.07 -10.26 2.07
CA GLN A 137 -11.54 -9.55 3.24
C GLN A 137 -10.55 -8.45 2.82
N GLN A 138 -9.63 -8.76 1.92
CA GLN A 138 -8.67 -7.79 1.39
C GLN A 138 -9.34 -6.62 0.65
N ARG A 139 -10.38 -6.90 -0.16
CA ARG A 139 -11.17 -5.85 -0.80
C ARG A 139 -11.89 -4.95 0.21
N VAL A 140 -12.41 -5.52 1.32
CA VAL A 140 -13.03 -4.75 2.41
C VAL A 140 -12.01 -3.83 3.09
N LEU A 141 -10.80 -4.32 3.37
CA LEU A 141 -9.73 -3.50 3.95
C LEU A 141 -9.26 -2.41 2.99
N LEU A 142 -9.18 -2.70 1.69
CA LEU A 142 -8.88 -1.69 0.67
C LEU A 142 -10.01 -0.64 0.59
N ALA A 143 -11.29 -1.06 0.68
CA ALA A 143 -12.43 -0.14 0.74
C ALA A 143 -12.34 0.80 1.94
N ARG A 144 -12.04 0.25 3.11
CA ARG A 144 -11.80 1.03 4.34
C ARG A 144 -10.68 2.06 4.12
N THR A 145 -9.59 1.64 3.50
CA THR A 145 -8.44 2.50 3.21
C THR A 145 -8.81 3.64 2.25
N LEU A 146 -9.60 3.36 1.21
CA LEU A 146 -10.11 4.37 0.28
C LEU A 146 -11.09 5.35 0.93
N CYS A 147 -11.82 4.94 1.97
CA CYS A 147 -12.63 5.85 2.76
C CYS A 147 -11.78 6.84 3.57
N ALA A 148 -10.55 6.49 3.92
CA ALA A 148 -9.63 7.38 4.63
C ALA A 148 -8.99 8.41 3.68
N THR A 149 -8.64 8.03 2.44
CA THR A 149 -7.90 8.87 1.50
C THR A 149 -8.34 8.70 0.05
N ARG A 150 -8.01 9.73 -0.76
CA ARG A 150 -8.05 9.68 -2.24
C ARG A 150 -6.73 10.09 -2.88
N LYS A 151 -5.67 10.35 -2.09
CA LYS A 151 -4.40 10.89 -2.58
C LYS A 151 -3.30 9.84 -2.63
N LEU A 152 -3.03 9.17 -1.51
CA LEU A 152 -1.92 8.24 -1.39
C LEU A 152 -2.35 6.98 -0.63
N LEU A 153 -2.18 5.82 -1.27
CA LEU A 153 -2.32 4.49 -0.66
C LEU A 153 -0.94 3.93 -0.34
N LEU A 154 -0.72 3.58 0.93
CA LEU A 154 0.40 2.74 1.36
C LEU A 154 -0.12 1.32 1.58
N LEU A 155 0.37 0.37 0.80
CA LEU A 155 -0.06 -1.03 0.80
C LEU A 155 1.11 -1.91 1.24
N ASP A 156 0.96 -2.60 2.36
CA ASP A 156 2.00 -3.47 2.92
C ASP A 156 1.65 -4.93 2.63
N GLU A 157 2.24 -5.49 1.58
CA GLU A 157 2.05 -6.87 1.12
C GLU A 157 0.56 -7.27 0.97
N PRO A 158 -0.24 -6.54 0.19
CA PRO A 158 -1.70 -6.69 0.19
C PRO A 158 -2.20 -8.04 -0.34
N VAL A 159 -1.37 -8.80 -1.05
CA VAL A 159 -1.74 -10.08 -1.66
C VAL A 159 -1.26 -11.30 -0.89
N THR A 160 -0.53 -11.12 0.20
CA THR A 160 0.06 -12.22 0.97
C THR A 160 -1.03 -13.15 1.51
N GLY A 161 -0.91 -14.45 1.20
CA GLY A 161 -1.83 -15.49 1.64
C GLY A 161 -3.14 -15.56 0.85
N LEU A 162 -3.23 -14.90 -0.31
CA LEU A 162 -4.33 -15.04 -1.25
C LEU A 162 -4.03 -16.16 -2.27
N ASP A 163 -5.09 -16.77 -2.79
CA ASP A 163 -4.98 -17.65 -3.95
C ASP A 163 -4.62 -16.85 -5.22
N PRO A 164 -4.10 -17.51 -6.29
CA PRO A 164 -3.66 -16.82 -7.50
C PRO A 164 -4.73 -15.98 -8.18
N LYS A 165 -5.99 -16.43 -8.17
CA LYS A 165 -7.11 -15.69 -8.77
C LYS A 165 -7.42 -14.41 -7.99
N ALA A 166 -7.54 -14.52 -6.66
CA ALA A 166 -7.77 -13.36 -5.78
C ALA A 166 -6.61 -12.36 -5.86
N THR A 167 -5.36 -12.85 -5.97
CA THR A 167 -4.16 -12.04 -6.17
C THR A 167 -4.26 -11.22 -7.47
N ALA A 168 -4.52 -11.87 -8.60
CA ALA A 168 -4.65 -11.18 -9.89
C ALA A 168 -5.79 -10.15 -9.90
N GLU A 169 -6.95 -10.49 -9.30
CA GLU A 169 -8.09 -9.59 -9.18
C GLU A 169 -7.77 -8.36 -8.31
N LEU A 170 -7.02 -8.55 -7.21
CA LEU A 170 -6.63 -7.44 -6.33
C LEU A 170 -5.62 -6.50 -7.01
N TYR A 171 -4.61 -7.04 -7.71
CA TYR A 171 -3.68 -6.22 -8.49
C TYR A 171 -4.39 -5.41 -9.57
N ALA A 172 -5.28 -6.04 -10.35
CA ALA A 172 -6.06 -5.34 -11.37
C ALA A 172 -6.94 -4.22 -10.78
N LEU A 173 -7.46 -4.43 -9.57
CA LEU A 173 -8.22 -3.42 -8.85
C LEU A 173 -7.34 -2.24 -8.42
N ILE A 174 -6.15 -2.50 -7.86
CA ILE A 174 -5.20 -1.46 -7.45
C ILE A 174 -4.69 -0.68 -8.68
N GLU A 175 -4.38 -1.38 -9.77
CA GLU A 175 -4.01 -0.74 -11.04
C GLU A 175 -5.09 0.22 -11.53
N ARG A 176 -6.36 -0.21 -11.54
CA ARG A 176 -7.48 0.63 -11.95
C ARG A 176 -7.59 1.88 -11.07
N LEU A 177 -7.47 1.75 -9.74
CA LEU A 177 -7.47 2.89 -8.82
C LEU A 177 -6.34 3.87 -9.13
N ASN A 178 -5.16 3.36 -9.49
CA ASN A 178 -4.03 4.20 -9.87
C ASN A 178 -4.23 4.85 -11.25
N ARG A 179 -4.53 4.05 -12.30
CA ARG A 179 -4.57 4.54 -13.68
C ARG A 179 -5.80 5.40 -13.98
N GLU A 180 -6.99 5.00 -13.51
CA GLU A 180 -8.25 5.69 -13.80
C GLU A 180 -8.53 6.80 -12.77
N ASP A 181 -8.39 6.51 -11.46
CA ASP A 181 -8.71 7.47 -10.40
C ASP A 181 -7.53 8.36 -10.02
N LYS A 182 -6.36 8.14 -10.61
CA LYS A 182 -5.11 8.88 -10.33
C LYS A 182 -4.68 8.85 -8.86
N ILE A 183 -5.05 7.80 -8.14
CA ILE A 183 -4.61 7.60 -6.76
C ILE A 183 -3.14 7.18 -6.79
N THR A 184 -2.30 7.86 -6.04
CA THR A 184 -0.89 7.48 -5.88
C THR A 184 -0.79 6.21 -5.05
N VAL A 185 0.02 5.25 -5.49
CA VAL A 185 0.22 3.98 -4.80
C VAL A 185 1.69 3.82 -4.42
N LEU A 186 1.95 3.51 -3.15
CA LEU A 186 3.23 3.02 -2.69
C LEU A 186 2.99 1.64 -2.07
N MET A 187 3.51 0.60 -2.70
CA MET A 187 3.25 -0.79 -2.32
C MET A 187 4.54 -1.53 -1.98
N ILE A 188 4.57 -2.19 -0.82
CA ILE A 188 5.56 -3.23 -0.55
C ILE A 188 5.09 -4.52 -1.23
N SER A 189 5.97 -5.13 -2.01
CA SER A 189 5.73 -6.41 -2.65
C SER A 189 6.99 -7.29 -2.63
N HIS A 190 6.77 -8.60 -2.50
CA HIS A 190 7.78 -9.63 -2.75
C HIS A 190 7.66 -10.23 -4.16
N ASP A 191 6.57 -9.93 -4.85
CA ASP A 191 6.27 -10.36 -6.20
C ASP A 191 6.92 -9.40 -7.20
N ILE A 192 8.07 -9.81 -7.73
CA ILE A 192 8.84 -8.97 -8.66
C ILE A 192 8.16 -8.95 -10.03
N GLU A 193 7.50 -10.03 -10.47
CA GLU A 193 6.77 -10.07 -11.73
C GLU A 193 5.63 -9.04 -11.72
N ALA A 194 4.80 -9.05 -10.68
CA ALA A 194 3.76 -8.05 -10.51
C ALA A 194 4.34 -6.63 -10.39
N THR A 195 5.48 -6.47 -9.68
CA THR A 195 6.19 -5.18 -9.58
C THR A 195 6.58 -4.67 -10.96
N LEU A 196 7.20 -5.49 -11.79
CA LEU A 196 7.59 -5.13 -13.16
C LEU A 196 6.40 -4.86 -14.07
N ARG A 197 5.25 -5.47 -13.81
CA ARG A 197 4.02 -5.25 -14.58
C ARG A 197 3.36 -3.92 -14.26
N TYR A 198 3.24 -3.55 -12.99
CA TYR A 198 2.36 -2.47 -12.55
C TYR A 198 3.09 -1.19 -12.13
N ALA A 199 4.34 -1.27 -11.63
CA ALA A 199 5.06 -0.11 -11.13
C ALA A 199 5.56 0.83 -12.24
N ASP A 200 5.55 2.13 -11.94
CA ASP A 200 6.25 3.15 -12.73
C ASP A 200 7.70 3.28 -12.24
N HIS A 201 7.88 3.30 -10.90
CA HIS A 201 9.19 3.32 -10.25
C HIS A 201 9.35 2.17 -9.26
N ILE A 202 10.60 1.81 -9.02
CA ILE A 202 10.98 0.73 -8.09
C ILE A 202 11.99 1.29 -7.08
N LEU A 203 11.69 1.11 -5.79
CA LEU A 203 12.64 1.31 -4.70
C LEU A 203 13.06 -0.07 -4.18
N ARG A 204 14.27 -0.52 -4.53
CA ARG A 204 14.82 -1.76 -3.98
C ARG A 204 15.63 -1.46 -2.74
N ILE A 205 15.28 -2.14 -1.65
CA ILE A 205 15.96 -2.08 -0.36
C ILE A 205 16.75 -3.37 -0.15
N GLY A 206 18.05 -3.25 0.06
CA GLY A 206 18.97 -4.38 0.26
C GLY A 206 20.37 -3.89 0.58
N GLN A 207 21.41 -4.70 0.32
CA GLN A 207 22.82 -4.29 0.51
C GLN A 207 23.16 -2.97 -0.22
N GLN A 208 22.56 -2.78 -1.39
CA GLN A 208 22.58 -1.51 -2.12
C GLN A 208 21.14 -1.08 -2.37
N VAL A 209 20.85 0.18 -2.05
CA VAL A 209 19.58 0.79 -2.35
C VAL A 209 19.56 1.22 -3.81
N PHE A 210 18.49 0.87 -4.51
CA PHE A 210 18.22 1.35 -5.87
C PHE A 210 16.89 2.07 -5.88
N TYR A 211 16.82 3.22 -6.54
CA TYR A 211 15.60 3.92 -6.86
C TYR A 211 15.67 4.40 -8.32
N GLY A 212 14.65 4.12 -9.10
CA GLY A 212 14.57 4.51 -10.50
C GLY A 212 13.35 3.94 -11.21
N THR A 213 13.26 4.19 -12.53
CA THR A 213 12.21 3.63 -13.36
C THR A 213 12.32 2.10 -13.47
N LYS A 214 11.25 1.48 -13.93
CA LYS A 214 11.25 0.04 -14.24
C LYS A 214 12.35 -0.33 -15.25
N GLU A 215 12.53 0.49 -16.29
CA GLU A 215 13.55 0.31 -17.30
C GLU A 215 14.97 0.37 -16.73
N ASP A 216 15.23 1.31 -15.83
CA ASP A 216 16.51 1.44 -15.15
C ASP A 216 16.76 0.27 -14.19
N TYR A 217 15.71 -0.21 -13.51
CA TYR A 217 15.81 -1.40 -12.67
C TYR A 217 16.24 -2.64 -13.47
N LEU A 218 15.61 -2.89 -14.61
CA LEU A 218 15.95 -4.04 -15.48
C LEU A 218 17.41 -3.97 -16.01
N LYS A 219 17.95 -2.77 -16.21
CA LYS A 219 19.35 -2.57 -16.60
C LYS A 219 20.33 -2.69 -15.42
N SER A 220 19.85 -2.62 -14.19
CA SER A 220 20.66 -2.74 -12.98
C SER A 220 21.20 -4.17 -12.78
N ALA A 221 22.25 -4.32 -11.97
CA ALA A 221 22.79 -5.64 -11.62
C ALA A 221 21.71 -6.55 -10.99
N ALA A 222 20.83 -5.97 -10.15
CA ALA A 222 19.77 -6.69 -9.48
C ALA A 222 18.64 -7.13 -10.43
N GLY A 223 18.26 -6.29 -11.39
CA GLY A 223 17.26 -6.61 -12.40
C GLY A 223 17.76 -7.69 -13.37
N ARG A 224 19.06 -7.64 -13.75
CA ARG A 224 19.67 -8.66 -14.60
C ARG A 224 19.72 -10.04 -13.94
N LEU A 225 20.02 -10.11 -12.64
CA LEU A 225 19.95 -11.36 -11.88
C LEU A 225 18.54 -11.96 -11.89
N PHE A 226 17.52 -11.13 -11.76
CA PHE A 226 16.13 -11.58 -11.83
C PHE A 226 15.79 -12.17 -13.21
N VAL A 227 16.07 -11.44 -14.28
CA VAL A 227 15.83 -11.92 -15.66
C VAL A 227 16.56 -13.21 -15.97
N SER A 228 17.78 -13.39 -15.44
CA SER A 228 18.55 -14.63 -15.63
C SER A 228 17.97 -15.84 -14.88
N MET A 229 17.29 -15.64 -13.76
CA MET A 229 16.62 -16.71 -13.01
C MET A 229 15.32 -17.17 -13.68
N GLU A 230 14.56 -16.28 -14.30
CA GLU A 230 13.34 -16.66 -15.06
C GLU A 230 13.67 -17.29 -16.42
N GLY A 231 14.74 -16.85 -17.09
CA GLY A 231 15.20 -17.45 -18.35
C GLY A 231 15.77 -18.85 -18.22
N GLY A 232 16.08 -19.30 -16.99
CA GLY A 232 16.60 -20.65 -16.69
C GLY A 232 15.54 -21.73 -16.41
N THR A 233 14.24 -21.36 -16.37
CA THR A 233 13.13 -22.31 -16.11
C THR A 233 12.35 -22.71 -17.37
N ALA A 234 12.86 -22.36 -18.56
CA ALA A 234 12.27 -22.73 -19.85
C ALA A 234 13.20 -23.69 -20.62
N GLU A 235 13.60 -24.82 -20.02
CA GLU A 235 14.10 -26.03 -20.68
C GLU A 235 13.46 -27.28 -20.08
#